data_2b1f9445a301df3a5b3c5a7140febaea
#
_entry.id   2b1f9445a301df3a5b3c5a7140febaea
#
_cell.length_a   1.000
_cell.length_b   1.000
_cell.length_c   1.000
_cell.angle_alpha   90.00
_cell.angle_beta   90.00
_cell.angle_gamma   90.00
#
_symmetry.space_group_name_H-M   'P 1'
#
loop_
_entity.id
_entity.type
_entity.pdbx_description
1 polymer ?
#
loop_
_entity_poly.entity_id
_entity_poly.type
_entity_poly.pdbx_seq_one_letter_code
_entity_poly.pdbx_strand_id
1 'polypeptide(L)'
;TKTKKIIKNIKVNWKGSTGIHTHDNMGKALENSIEAINNSVNWIDCTVTGMGRGPGNTKTEYLILELKRKNEKSEKLVHLLNLIKNYFEPLKDKYKWGSNPFYYFAGLNSIHPSFVQGMLGDDSFQPEDIYSNLNYLSTVGGKKFSDELISLGKNFYKKVIKGSWKPVNLIKDK
;
A
#
# COMPACT_ATOMS: atom_id res chain seq x y z
N THR A 1 -3.14 -18.10 -5.43
CA THR A 1 -2.49 -16.80 -5.19
C THR A 1 -0.98 -16.97 -5.11
N LYS A 2 -0.22 -15.86 -5.32
CA LYS A 2 1.24 -15.84 -5.15
C LYS A 2 1.62 -16.10 -3.69
N THR A 3 0.88 -15.51 -2.76
CA THR A 3 1.04 -15.70 -1.31
C THR A 3 0.98 -17.17 -0.92
N LYS A 4 -0.03 -17.91 -1.39
CA LYS A 4 -0.16 -19.35 -1.15
C LYS A 4 1.05 -20.15 -1.66
N LYS A 5 1.55 -19.82 -2.85
CA LYS A 5 2.73 -20.50 -3.42
C LYS A 5 3.98 -20.27 -2.56
N ILE A 6 4.20 -19.03 -2.11
CA ILE A 6 5.35 -18.68 -1.24
C ILE A 6 5.26 -19.46 0.07
N ILE A 7 4.10 -19.45 0.74
CA ILE A 7 3.91 -20.18 2.01
C ILE A 7 4.15 -21.67 1.86
N LYS A 8 3.62 -22.28 0.79
CA LYS A 8 3.88 -23.70 0.51
C LYS A 8 5.37 -24.00 0.34
N ASN A 9 6.09 -23.17 -0.41
CA ASN A 9 7.53 -23.36 -0.61
C ASN A 9 8.32 -23.24 0.70
N ILE A 10 7.96 -22.26 1.55
CA ILE A 10 8.59 -22.13 2.87
C ILE A 10 8.35 -23.40 3.69
N LYS A 11 7.12 -23.91 3.75
CA LYS A 11 6.75 -25.08 4.55
C LYS A 11 7.34 -26.40 4.09
N VAL A 12 7.79 -26.51 2.84
CA VAL A 12 8.56 -27.68 2.37
C VAL A 12 9.88 -27.76 3.14
N ASN A 13 10.57 -26.64 3.33
CA ASN A 13 11.92 -26.56 3.90
C ASN A 13 11.98 -26.14 5.38
N TRP A 14 10.91 -25.54 5.89
CA TRP A 14 10.82 -25.04 7.27
C TRP A 14 9.65 -25.69 8.00
N LYS A 15 9.93 -26.36 9.12
CA LYS A 15 8.92 -27.09 9.94
C LYS A 15 8.50 -26.30 11.20
N GLY A 16 9.17 -25.20 11.51
CA GLY A 16 8.83 -24.35 12.64
C GLY A 16 7.67 -23.39 12.35
N SER A 17 7.38 -22.52 13.31
CA SER A 17 6.39 -21.47 13.18
C SER A 17 6.75 -20.49 12.05
N THR A 18 5.73 -20.03 11.34
CA THR A 18 5.85 -19.05 10.27
C THR A 18 4.96 -17.84 10.53
N GLY A 19 5.40 -16.66 10.10
CA GLY A 19 4.64 -15.43 10.18
C GLY A 19 4.50 -14.76 8.82
N ILE A 20 3.58 -13.81 8.71
CA ILE A 20 3.44 -12.94 7.55
C ILE A 20 3.32 -11.49 7.99
N HIS A 21 4.05 -10.64 7.28
CA HIS A 21 3.93 -9.18 7.32
C HIS A 21 3.58 -8.68 5.93
N THR A 22 2.47 -7.95 5.80
CA THR A 22 1.98 -7.48 4.51
C THR A 22 1.80 -5.97 4.50
N HIS A 23 2.33 -5.34 3.44
CA HIS A 23 2.09 -3.93 3.14
C HIS A 23 0.88 -3.75 2.24
N ASP A 24 0.22 -2.59 2.35
CA ASP A 24 -1.07 -2.33 1.71
C ASP A 24 -0.97 -1.45 0.44
N ASN A 25 0.12 -1.56 -0.31
CA ASN A 25 0.35 -0.77 -1.54
C ASN A 25 -0.86 -0.80 -2.49
N MET A 26 -1.42 -1.99 -2.72
CA MET A 26 -2.52 -2.22 -3.66
C MET A 26 -3.84 -2.58 -2.97
N GLY A 27 -4.01 -2.28 -1.68
CA GLY A 27 -5.20 -2.65 -0.93
C GLY A 27 -5.37 -4.15 -0.70
N LYS A 28 -4.29 -4.94 -0.80
CA LYS A 28 -4.34 -6.42 -0.73
C LYS A 28 -3.72 -7.00 0.54
N ALA A 29 -3.36 -6.15 1.50
CA ALA A 29 -2.72 -6.62 2.73
C ALA A 29 -3.63 -7.57 3.51
N LEU A 30 -4.90 -7.21 3.69
CA LEU A 30 -5.89 -8.05 4.38
C LEU A 30 -6.11 -9.38 3.65
N GLU A 31 -6.32 -9.34 2.33
CA GLU A 31 -6.54 -10.55 1.52
C GLU A 31 -5.35 -11.51 1.63
N ASN A 32 -4.11 -10.99 1.53
CA ASN A 32 -2.91 -11.78 1.67
C ASN A 32 -2.75 -12.37 3.08
N SER A 33 -3.13 -11.62 4.11
CA SER A 33 -3.11 -12.09 5.51
C SER A 33 -4.13 -13.22 5.74
N ILE A 34 -5.34 -13.08 5.21
CA ILE A 34 -6.37 -14.14 5.29
C ILE A 34 -5.93 -15.38 4.50
N GLU A 35 -5.34 -15.20 3.31
CA GLU A 35 -4.78 -16.33 2.56
C GLU A 35 -3.68 -17.05 3.35
N ALA A 36 -2.85 -16.31 4.09
CA ALA A 36 -1.82 -16.88 4.94
C ALA A 36 -2.41 -17.71 6.09
N ILE A 37 -3.45 -17.20 6.76
CA ILE A 37 -4.18 -17.92 7.80
C ILE A 37 -4.76 -19.23 7.25
N ASN A 38 -5.41 -19.17 6.09
CA ASN A 38 -5.98 -20.35 5.41
C ASN A 38 -4.91 -21.37 4.97
N ASN A 39 -3.64 -20.98 4.93
CA ASN A 39 -2.50 -21.88 4.66
C ASN A 39 -1.66 -22.13 5.93
N SER A 40 -2.28 -22.00 7.12
CA SER A 40 -1.73 -22.37 8.43
C SER A 40 -0.45 -21.61 8.79
N VAL A 41 -0.36 -20.32 8.47
CA VAL A 41 0.64 -19.42 9.05
C VAL A 41 0.26 -19.14 10.50
N ASN A 42 1.23 -19.12 11.41
CA ASN A 42 1.01 -19.06 12.86
C ASN A 42 0.86 -17.61 13.37
N TRP A 43 1.54 -16.66 12.74
CA TRP A 43 1.65 -15.28 13.18
C TRP A 43 1.28 -14.31 12.05
N ILE A 44 0.47 -13.32 12.36
CA ILE A 44 0.09 -12.27 11.43
C ILE A 44 0.45 -10.91 12.04
N ASP A 45 1.33 -10.18 11.38
CA ASP A 45 1.60 -8.79 11.75
C ASP A 45 0.52 -7.89 11.19
N CYS A 46 -0.11 -7.13 12.08
CA CYS A 46 -1.09 -6.12 11.72
C CYS A 46 -0.98 -4.90 12.63
N THR A 47 -1.47 -3.77 12.17
CA THR A 47 -1.42 -2.52 12.93
C THR A 47 -2.78 -1.83 12.92
N VAL A 48 -3.11 -1.11 14.00
CA VAL A 48 -4.36 -0.36 14.11
C VAL A 48 -4.40 0.70 12.99
N THR A 49 -5.52 0.76 12.28
CA THR A 49 -5.72 1.60 11.06
C THR A 49 -4.68 1.38 9.95
N GLY A 50 -3.92 0.28 10.01
CA GLY A 50 -2.81 0.02 9.10
C GLY A 50 -1.61 0.93 9.32
N MET A 51 -1.44 1.49 10.54
CA MET A 51 -0.34 2.42 10.85
C MET A 51 1.01 1.82 10.48
N GLY A 52 1.76 2.54 9.66
CA GLY A 52 3.06 2.13 9.19
C GLY A 52 3.61 3.10 8.15
N ARG A 53 4.86 2.88 7.74
CA ARG A 53 5.49 3.73 6.76
C ARG A 53 4.81 3.60 5.39
N GLY A 54 4.57 4.75 4.74
CA GLY A 54 4.06 4.81 3.38
C GLY A 54 2.64 4.23 3.23
N PRO A 55 2.45 3.15 2.47
CA PRO A 55 1.12 2.59 2.19
C PRO A 55 0.48 1.90 3.39
N GLY A 56 1.21 1.73 4.50
CA GLY A 56 0.72 1.05 5.68
C GLY A 56 0.71 -0.48 5.55
N ASN A 57 0.05 -1.11 6.50
CA ASN A 57 0.05 -2.55 6.74
C ASN A 57 -1.38 -3.13 6.76
N THR A 58 -1.51 -4.44 6.99
CA THR A 58 -2.79 -5.06 7.33
C THR A 58 -3.43 -4.35 8.52
N LYS A 59 -4.70 -3.96 8.39
CA LYS A 59 -5.45 -3.28 9.44
C LYS A 59 -5.96 -4.27 10.47
N THR A 60 -5.61 -4.04 11.74
CA THR A 60 -6.01 -4.91 12.86
C THR A 60 -7.53 -5.04 12.96
N GLU A 61 -8.26 -3.93 12.86
CA GLU A 61 -9.72 -3.89 12.97
C GLU A 61 -10.39 -4.71 11.87
N TYR A 62 -9.89 -4.68 10.65
CA TYR A 62 -10.43 -5.46 9.54
C TYR A 62 -10.10 -6.95 9.68
N LEU A 63 -8.89 -7.27 10.12
CA LEU A 63 -8.49 -8.64 10.37
C LEU A 63 -9.38 -9.27 11.48
N ILE A 64 -9.61 -8.55 12.57
CA ILE A 64 -10.50 -9.02 13.64
C ILE A 64 -11.93 -9.24 13.11
N LEU A 65 -12.46 -8.33 12.30
CA LEU A 65 -13.80 -8.48 11.71
C LEU A 65 -13.89 -9.71 10.81
N GLU A 66 -12.89 -9.96 9.96
CA GLU A 66 -12.86 -11.17 9.13
C GLU A 66 -12.75 -12.46 9.94
N LEU A 67 -11.96 -12.45 11.01
CA LEU A 67 -11.85 -13.61 11.90
C LEU A 67 -13.14 -13.85 12.70
N LYS A 68 -13.84 -12.79 13.12
CA LYS A 68 -15.11 -12.88 13.85
C LYS A 68 -16.25 -13.40 12.99
N ARG A 69 -16.27 -13.10 11.70
CA ARG A 69 -17.25 -13.68 10.78
C ARG A 69 -17.26 -15.22 10.85
N LYS A 70 -16.16 -15.82 11.32
CA LYS A 70 -16.00 -17.26 11.50
C LYS A 70 -16.31 -17.75 12.93
N ASN A 71 -16.25 -16.87 13.95
CA ASN A 71 -16.42 -17.23 15.37
C ASN A 71 -16.99 -16.04 16.17
N GLU A 72 -18.20 -16.16 16.67
CA GLU A 72 -18.92 -15.08 17.36
C GLU A 72 -18.39 -14.77 18.78
N LYS A 73 -17.83 -13.57 19.00
CA LYS A 73 -17.86 -12.80 20.28
C LYS A 73 -17.38 -11.37 20.05
N SER A 74 -18.26 -10.37 20.30
CA SER A 74 -18.10 -8.99 19.79
C SER A 74 -17.63 -7.92 20.79
N GLU A 75 -17.52 -8.21 22.08
CA GLU A 75 -17.37 -7.18 23.13
C GLU A 75 -16.07 -6.36 23.05
N LYS A 76 -14.96 -6.97 22.63
CA LYS A 76 -13.67 -6.29 22.56
C LYS A 76 -13.54 -5.33 21.37
N LEU A 77 -14.39 -5.42 20.36
CA LEU A 77 -14.31 -4.58 19.16
C LEU A 77 -14.71 -3.12 19.45
N VAL A 78 -15.68 -2.89 20.31
CA VAL A 78 -16.14 -1.54 20.68
C VAL A 78 -14.99 -0.71 21.28
N HIS A 79 -14.19 -1.31 22.17
CA HIS A 79 -13.02 -0.62 22.73
C HIS A 79 -11.97 -0.28 21.66
N LEU A 80 -11.73 -1.19 20.72
CA LEU A 80 -10.82 -0.92 19.60
C LEU A 80 -11.36 0.20 18.70
N LEU A 81 -12.66 0.21 18.39
CA LEU A 81 -13.26 1.26 17.56
C LEU A 81 -13.20 2.64 18.25
N ASN A 82 -13.42 2.69 19.57
CA ASN A 82 -13.25 3.92 20.35
C ASN A 82 -11.79 4.40 20.35
N LEU A 83 -10.85 3.48 20.51
CA LEU A 83 -9.41 3.79 20.40
C LEU A 83 -9.06 4.36 19.02
N ILE A 84 -9.57 3.74 17.96
CA ILE A 84 -9.36 4.20 16.58
C ILE A 84 -9.88 5.63 16.43
N LYS A 85 -11.14 5.87 16.74
CA LYS A 85 -11.79 7.16 16.58
C LYS A 85 -11.08 8.27 17.36
N ASN A 86 -10.70 8.01 18.60
CA ASN A 86 -10.20 9.06 19.49
C ASN A 86 -8.70 9.34 19.33
N TYR A 87 -7.92 8.37 18.85
CA TYR A 87 -6.46 8.47 18.81
C TYR A 87 -5.87 8.20 17.44
N PHE A 88 -6.26 7.11 16.77
CA PHE A 88 -5.60 6.69 15.54
C PHE A 88 -6.07 7.45 14.30
N GLU A 89 -7.34 7.85 14.20
CA GLU A 89 -7.82 8.71 13.12
C GLU A 89 -7.13 10.07 13.12
N PRO A 90 -7.05 10.80 14.26
CA PRO A 90 -6.28 12.05 14.34
C PRO A 90 -4.79 11.89 14.00
N LEU A 91 -4.18 10.79 14.44
CA LEU A 91 -2.78 10.49 14.09
C LEU A 91 -2.63 10.24 12.59
N LYS A 92 -3.55 9.47 12.01
CA LYS A 92 -3.56 9.17 10.58
C LYS A 92 -3.72 10.44 9.74
N ASP A 93 -4.59 11.34 10.17
CA ASP A 93 -4.78 12.64 9.51
C ASP A 93 -3.53 13.52 9.59
N LYS A 94 -2.79 13.44 10.70
CA LYS A 94 -1.54 14.17 10.89
C LYS A 94 -0.39 13.58 10.06
N TYR A 95 -0.21 12.26 10.09
CA TYR A 95 0.97 11.60 9.50
C TYR A 95 0.72 10.95 8.13
N LYS A 96 -0.53 10.92 7.67
CA LYS A 96 -0.92 10.56 6.29
C LYS A 96 -0.45 9.17 5.81
N TRP A 97 -0.38 8.17 6.70
CA TRP A 97 -0.12 6.80 6.23
C TRP A 97 -1.35 6.19 5.55
N GLY A 98 -1.10 5.22 4.71
CA GLY A 98 -2.12 4.46 4.03
C GLY A 98 -1.95 4.44 2.52
N SER A 99 -2.65 3.53 1.86
CA SER A 99 -2.61 3.40 0.41
C SER A 99 -3.28 4.59 -0.28
N ASN A 100 -2.74 4.94 -1.44
CA ASN A 100 -3.28 5.96 -2.34
C ASN A 100 -3.00 5.55 -3.79
N PRO A 101 -3.51 6.28 -4.81
CA PRO A 101 -3.29 5.93 -6.22
C PRO A 101 -1.82 5.80 -6.61
N PHE A 102 -0.92 6.59 -6.03
CA PHE A 102 0.51 6.55 -6.35
C PHE A 102 1.17 5.27 -5.80
N TYR A 103 0.83 4.86 -4.57
CA TYR A 103 1.29 3.58 -4.03
C TYR A 103 0.71 2.40 -4.79
N TYR A 104 -0.54 2.50 -5.23
CA TYR A 104 -1.17 1.47 -6.05
C TYR A 104 -0.43 1.31 -7.39
N PHE A 105 -0.16 2.41 -8.08
CA PHE A 105 0.61 2.42 -9.33
C PHE A 105 2.03 1.85 -9.13
N ALA A 106 2.71 2.27 -8.08
CA ALA A 106 4.04 1.76 -7.74
C ALA A 106 4.01 0.24 -7.51
N GLY A 107 2.99 -0.26 -6.80
CA GLY A 107 2.80 -1.70 -6.56
C GLY A 107 2.58 -2.50 -7.84
N LEU A 108 1.76 -1.99 -8.78
CA LEU A 108 1.52 -2.60 -10.08
C LEU A 108 2.81 -2.74 -10.91
N ASN A 109 3.69 -1.76 -10.83
CA ASN A 109 4.91 -1.67 -11.64
C ASN A 109 6.18 -2.14 -10.90
N SER A 110 6.02 -2.76 -9.72
CA SER A 110 7.16 -3.22 -8.89
C SER A 110 8.16 -2.10 -8.54
N ILE A 111 7.67 -0.87 -8.38
CA ILE A 111 8.44 0.30 -7.94
C ILE A 111 8.46 0.30 -6.41
N HIS A 112 9.63 0.55 -5.82
CA HIS A 112 9.78 0.59 -4.36
C HIS A 112 9.00 1.77 -3.76
N PRO A 113 8.18 1.57 -2.71
CA PRO A 113 7.29 2.60 -2.16
C PRO A 113 8.02 3.83 -1.61
N SER A 114 9.32 3.75 -1.33
CA SER A 114 10.12 4.91 -0.90
C SER A 114 10.18 6.03 -1.95
N PHE A 115 10.05 5.73 -3.24
CA PHE A 115 9.94 6.76 -4.28
C PHE A 115 8.67 7.60 -4.08
N VAL A 116 7.54 6.94 -3.89
CA VAL A 116 6.27 7.61 -3.61
C VAL A 116 6.35 8.41 -2.31
N GLN A 117 6.89 7.79 -1.25
CA GLN A 117 7.01 8.43 0.05
C GLN A 117 7.90 9.68 0.00
N GLY A 118 9.05 9.62 -0.68
CA GLY A 118 9.95 10.76 -0.84
C GLY A 118 9.27 11.92 -1.58
N MET A 119 8.59 11.64 -2.70
CA MET A 119 7.90 12.67 -3.47
C MET A 119 6.68 13.25 -2.75
N LEU A 120 5.91 12.45 -2.01
CA LEU A 120 4.78 12.93 -1.21
C LEU A 120 5.22 13.72 0.03
N GLY A 121 6.44 13.54 0.50
CA GLY A 121 7.02 14.28 1.62
C GLY A 121 7.71 15.58 1.22
N ASP A 122 7.77 15.91 -0.06
CA ASP A 122 8.40 17.11 -0.61
C ASP A 122 7.35 17.97 -1.32
N ASP A 123 7.01 19.10 -0.72
CA ASP A 123 5.99 20.06 -1.21
C ASP A 123 6.31 20.63 -2.60
N SER A 124 7.52 20.44 -3.12
CA SER A 124 7.90 20.84 -4.47
C SER A 124 7.32 19.93 -5.57
N PHE A 125 6.80 18.74 -5.20
CA PHE A 125 6.19 17.80 -6.14
C PHE A 125 4.68 18.01 -6.21
N GLN A 126 4.20 18.30 -7.42
CA GLN A 126 2.78 18.27 -7.72
C GLN A 126 2.35 16.84 -8.17
N PRO A 127 1.05 16.50 -8.13
CA PRO A 127 0.56 15.20 -8.56
C PRO A 127 1.05 14.76 -9.94
N GLU A 128 1.18 15.71 -10.87
CA GLU A 128 1.69 15.48 -12.22
C GLU A 128 3.17 15.10 -12.23
N ASP A 129 3.97 15.70 -11.35
CA ASP A 129 5.39 15.38 -11.21
C ASP A 129 5.58 13.97 -10.66
N ILE A 130 4.77 13.60 -9.65
CA ILE A 130 4.79 12.25 -9.06
C ILE A 130 4.40 11.21 -10.10
N TYR A 131 3.32 11.45 -10.84
CA TYR A 131 2.87 10.54 -11.89
C TYR A 131 3.90 10.41 -13.01
N SER A 132 4.52 11.50 -13.43
CA SER A 132 5.62 11.52 -14.42
C SER A 132 6.78 10.64 -13.97
N ASN A 133 7.24 10.82 -12.73
CA ASN A 133 8.31 10.04 -12.16
C ASN A 133 7.97 8.55 -12.10
N LEU A 134 6.76 8.20 -11.66
CA LEU A 134 6.32 6.80 -11.59
C LEU A 134 6.26 6.15 -12.97
N ASN A 135 5.81 6.87 -14.00
CA ASN A 135 5.86 6.37 -15.38
C ASN A 135 7.29 6.15 -15.86
N TYR A 136 8.18 7.10 -15.59
CA TYR A 136 9.61 6.93 -15.92
C TYR A 136 10.17 5.68 -15.22
N LEU A 137 9.96 5.55 -13.92
CA LEU A 137 10.41 4.41 -13.13
C LEU A 137 9.81 3.07 -13.61
N SER A 138 8.60 3.08 -14.18
CA SER A 138 8.00 1.88 -14.74
C SER A 138 8.74 1.37 -15.98
N THR A 139 9.44 2.26 -16.71
CA THR A 139 10.22 1.92 -17.91
C THR A 139 11.64 1.53 -17.59
N VAL A 140 12.30 2.24 -16.65
CA VAL A 140 13.73 2.01 -16.33
C VAL A 140 13.94 1.08 -15.14
N GLY A 141 12.89 0.83 -14.37
CA GLY A 141 12.92 0.05 -13.14
C GLY A 141 13.14 0.91 -11.89
N GLY A 142 12.37 0.64 -10.85
CA GLY A 142 12.38 1.39 -9.58
C GLY A 142 12.47 0.50 -8.34
N LYS A 143 13.24 -0.60 -8.40
CA LYS A 143 13.36 -1.56 -7.27
C LYS A 143 14.19 -1.03 -6.11
N LYS A 144 15.15 -0.16 -6.36
CA LYS A 144 16.02 0.47 -5.37
C LYS A 144 15.87 1.98 -5.48
N PHE A 145 15.67 2.63 -4.33
CA PHE A 145 15.52 4.09 -4.25
C PHE A 145 16.79 4.81 -4.72
N SER A 146 16.62 5.89 -5.50
CA SER A 146 17.69 6.77 -5.99
C SER A 146 17.13 8.17 -6.26
N ASP A 147 17.76 9.19 -5.70
CA ASP A 147 17.42 10.61 -5.93
C ASP A 147 17.69 11.02 -7.38
N GLU A 148 18.70 10.42 -8.02
CA GLU A 148 19.01 10.64 -9.43
C GLU A 148 17.85 10.21 -10.32
N LEU A 149 17.25 9.04 -10.06
CA LEU A 149 16.08 8.57 -10.81
C LEU A 149 14.87 9.48 -10.62
N ILE A 150 14.68 10.07 -9.44
CA ILE A 150 13.63 11.07 -9.19
C ILE A 150 13.88 12.32 -10.03
N SER A 151 15.10 12.84 -10.05
CA SER A 151 15.47 14.01 -10.83
C SER A 151 15.26 13.82 -12.33
N LEU A 152 15.63 12.66 -12.85
CA LEU A 152 15.43 12.30 -14.26
C LEU A 152 13.93 12.16 -14.60
N GLY A 153 13.15 11.55 -13.72
CA GLY A 153 11.72 11.34 -13.91
C GLY A 153 10.90 12.64 -13.89
N LYS A 154 11.30 13.64 -13.09
CA LYS A 154 10.63 14.94 -13.04
C LYS A 154 10.61 15.66 -14.40
N ASN A 155 11.62 15.41 -15.25
CA ASN A 155 11.73 15.99 -16.57
C ASN A 155 11.17 15.09 -17.69
N PHE A 156 10.82 13.84 -17.39
CA PHE A 156 10.41 12.87 -18.40
C PHE A 156 9.13 13.29 -19.12
N TYR A 157 8.12 13.72 -18.38
CA TYR A 157 6.84 14.14 -18.96
C TYR A 157 6.90 15.50 -19.64
N LYS A 158 7.74 16.42 -19.17
CA LYS A 158 7.92 17.73 -19.83
C LYS A 158 8.40 17.59 -21.27
N LYS A 159 9.10 16.49 -21.60
CA LYS A 159 9.50 16.15 -22.98
C LYS A 159 8.37 15.48 -23.78
N VAL A 160 7.49 14.74 -23.12
CA VAL A 160 6.41 13.97 -23.78
C VAL A 160 5.15 14.81 -23.98
N ILE A 161 4.82 15.73 -23.06
CA ILE A 161 3.56 16.51 -23.07
C ILE A 161 3.66 17.80 -23.92
N LYS A 162 4.79 18.14 -24.51
CA LYS A 162 4.85 19.30 -25.42
C LYS A 162 3.92 19.20 -26.64
N GLY A 163 3.08 18.18 -26.69
CA GLY A 163 2.30 17.88 -27.86
C GLY A 163 0.79 17.80 -27.74
N SER A 164 0.10 17.46 -26.67
CA SER A 164 -1.38 17.28 -26.79
C SER A 164 -2.11 16.67 -25.60
N TRP A 165 -1.99 17.17 -24.38
CA TRP A 165 -3.04 16.83 -23.41
C TRP A 165 -4.02 17.98 -23.31
N LYS A 166 -5.13 17.90 -24.05
CA LYS A 166 -6.34 18.66 -23.69
C LYS A 166 -7.14 17.78 -22.73
N PRO A 167 -7.57 18.31 -21.57
CA PRO A 167 -8.49 17.57 -20.70
C PRO A 167 -9.72 17.17 -21.53
N VAL A 168 -10.04 15.87 -21.53
CA VAL A 168 -11.31 15.41 -22.09
C VAL A 168 -12.40 15.92 -21.13
N ASN A 169 -13.20 16.89 -21.60
CA ASN A 169 -14.35 17.38 -20.86
C ASN A 169 -15.43 16.30 -20.90
N LEU A 170 -15.41 15.38 -19.95
CA LEU A 170 -16.41 14.30 -19.81
C LEU A 170 -17.84 14.79 -19.48
N ILE A 171 -18.07 16.12 -19.45
CA ILE A 171 -19.36 16.72 -19.05
C ILE A 171 -20.07 17.37 -20.24
N LYS A 172 -19.65 17.18 -21.49
CA LYS A 172 -20.25 17.85 -22.63
C LYS A 172 -21.12 16.97 -23.54
N ASP A 173 -21.55 15.80 -23.08
CA ASP A 173 -22.56 15.01 -23.78
C ASP A 173 -23.69 14.63 -22.80
N LYS A 174 -24.58 15.59 -22.55
CA LYS A 174 -25.95 15.38 -22.12
C LYS A 174 -26.83 16.29 -22.91
#